data_6e7a67f0102847ff3f1b04235d151b41
#
_entry.id   6e7a67f0102847ff3f1b04235d151b41
#
_cell.length_a   1.000
_cell.length_b   1.000
_cell.length_c   1.000
_cell.angle_alpha   90.00
_cell.angle_beta   90.00
_cell.angle_gamma   90.00
#
_symmetry.space_group_name_H-M   'P 1'
#
loop_
_entity.id
_entity.type
_entity.pdbx_description
1 polymer ?
#
loop_
_entity_poly.entity_id
_entity_poly.type
_entity_poly.pdbx_seq_one_letter_code
_entity_poly.pdbx_strand_id
1 'polypeptide(L)'
;VDTDRKGRELCRELSRRLGVDRCRIVTYGEAYKDANELLVAEGPDALLKALEDAPIPRLEGTFTAEDLREGLHQLFEEGYTSGVELGIPNLDEIMRLETGRVLTVTGIPGHGKSDFVDEIVLRLCTRQDWRAGYFSPENTPIEYHHAKLAEKLLGHRFRKDFSTEEEFARVVDYLSQRVWHILPD
;
A
#
# COMPACT_ATOMS: atom_id res chain seq x y z
N VAL A 1 -28.19 -2.24 22.14
CA VAL A 1 -26.82 -2.19 22.69
C VAL A 1 -26.46 -0.72 22.87
N ASP A 2 -25.86 -0.35 24.00
CA ASP A 2 -25.45 1.02 24.29
C ASP A 2 -24.55 1.62 23.22
N THR A 3 -24.59 2.93 23.01
CA THR A 3 -23.80 3.63 22.00
C THR A 3 -22.36 3.89 22.44
N ASP A 4 -21.98 3.48 23.66
CA ASP A 4 -20.63 3.63 24.18
C ASP A 4 -19.62 2.66 23.51
N ARG A 5 -18.33 2.76 23.88
CA ARG A 5 -17.27 1.92 23.30
C ARG A 5 -17.52 0.43 23.54
N LYS A 6 -17.95 0.05 24.75
CA LYS A 6 -18.19 -1.36 25.11
C LYS A 6 -19.40 -1.91 24.36
N GLY A 7 -20.44 -1.13 24.21
CA GLY A 7 -21.62 -1.49 23.42
C GLY A 7 -21.27 -1.72 21.96
N ARG A 8 -20.44 -0.87 21.36
CA ARG A 8 -19.98 -1.06 19.98
C ARG A 8 -19.11 -2.32 19.80
N GLU A 9 -18.23 -2.63 20.76
CA GLU A 9 -17.44 -3.87 20.76
C GLU A 9 -18.34 -5.11 20.87
N LEU A 10 -19.33 -5.08 21.78
CA LEU A 10 -20.31 -6.15 21.92
C LEU A 10 -21.15 -6.33 20.66
N CYS A 11 -21.59 -5.24 20.05
CA CYS A 11 -22.36 -5.27 18.81
C CYS A 11 -21.59 -5.96 17.67
N ARG A 12 -20.31 -5.65 17.51
CA ARG A 12 -19.43 -6.31 16.52
C ARG A 12 -19.30 -7.81 16.80
N GLU A 13 -19.05 -8.17 18.05
CA GLU A 13 -18.88 -9.57 18.43
C GLU A 13 -20.20 -10.38 18.24
N LEU A 14 -21.35 -9.82 18.59
CA LEU A 14 -22.64 -10.43 18.35
C LEU A 14 -22.92 -10.59 16.86
N SER A 15 -22.69 -9.57 16.06
CA SER A 15 -22.88 -9.63 14.61
C SER A 15 -21.98 -10.69 13.96
N ARG A 16 -20.73 -10.81 14.43
CA ARG A 16 -19.80 -11.85 13.97
C ARG A 16 -20.28 -13.27 14.30
N ARG A 17 -20.85 -13.49 15.49
CA ARG A 17 -21.30 -14.83 15.94
C ARG A 17 -22.64 -15.23 15.35
N LEU A 18 -23.55 -14.30 15.20
CA LEU A 18 -24.93 -14.58 14.76
C LEU A 18 -25.08 -14.55 13.22
N GLY A 19 -24.12 -13.94 12.52
CA GLY A 19 -24.21 -13.59 11.11
C GLY A 19 -24.74 -12.18 10.92
N VAL A 20 -24.05 -11.39 10.12
CA VAL A 20 -24.35 -9.96 9.88
C VAL A 20 -25.73 -9.77 9.24
N ASP A 21 -26.09 -10.66 8.33
CA ASP A 21 -27.38 -10.72 7.62
C ASP A 21 -28.58 -10.96 8.54
N ARG A 22 -28.34 -11.51 9.72
CA ARG A 22 -29.38 -11.80 10.74
C ARG A 22 -29.49 -10.74 11.83
N CYS A 23 -28.63 -9.73 11.78
CA CYS A 23 -28.59 -8.65 12.76
C CYS A 23 -29.16 -7.37 12.18
N ARG A 24 -29.74 -6.53 13.05
CA ARG A 24 -30.07 -5.14 12.77
C ARG A 24 -29.49 -4.30 13.88
N ILE A 25 -28.88 -3.16 13.56
CA ILE A 25 -28.28 -2.27 14.55
C ILE A 25 -29.18 -1.06 14.73
N VAL A 26 -29.77 -0.98 15.91
CA VAL A 26 -30.59 0.17 16.29
C VAL A 26 -29.70 1.31 16.76
N THR A 27 -29.91 2.49 16.23
CA THR A 27 -29.28 3.74 16.68
C THR A 27 -30.31 4.64 17.29
N TYR A 28 -29.95 5.28 18.40
CA TYR A 28 -30.87 6.14 19.17
C TYR A 28 -30.64 7.63 18.93
N GLY A 29 -29.92 7.98 17.84
CA GLY A 29 -29.46 9.34 17.58
C GLY A 29 -28.29 9.75 18.49
N GLU A 30 -27.89 11.02 18.40
CA GLU A 30 -26.80 11.56 19.25
C GLU A 30 -27.29 11.96 20.65
N ALA A 31 -28.60 12.11 20.80
CA ALA A 31 -29.21 12.62 22.02
C ALA A 31 -29.40 11.54 23.10
N TYR A 32 -29.49 10.27 22.73
CA TYR A 32 -29.82 9.18 23.65
C TYR A 32 -28.75 8.09 23.63
N LYS A 33 -28.37 7.68 24.84
CA LYS A 33 -27.33 6.68 25.04
C LYS A 33 -27.83 5.25 24.78
N ASP A 34 -29.09 4.99 25.16
CA ASP A 34 -29.68 3.67 25.10
C ASP A 34 -31.19 3.72 24.81
N ALA A 35 -31.80 2.53 24.66
CA ALA A 35 -33.21 2.38 24.40
C ALA A 35 -34.09 2.95 25.51
N ASN A 36 -33.64 2.89 26.77
CA ASN A 36 -34.42 3.37 27.91
C ASN A 36 -34.51 4.90 27.93
N GLU A 37 -33.42 5.58 27.65
CA GLU A 37 -33.41 7.04 27.54
C GLU A 37 -34.36 7.52 26.43
N LEU A 38 -34.31 6.89 25.24
CA LEU A 38 -35.24 7.20 24.15
C LEU A 38 -36.71 6.93 24.55
N LEU A 39 -36.98 5.78 25.17
CA LEU A 39 -38.30 5.40 25.59
C LEU A 39 -38.89 6.40 26.62
N VAL A 40 -38.09 6.82 27.59
CA VAL A 40 -38.51 7.78 28.63
C VAL A 40 -38.74 9.17 28.07
N ALA A 41 -37.89 9.60 27.12
CA ALA A 41 -37.97 10.93 26.56
C ALA A 41 -39.04 11.09 25.48
N GLU A 42 -39.20 10.12 24.58
CA GLU A 42 -40.05 10.25 23.38
C GLU A 42 -41.19 9.21 23.32
N GLY A 43 -41.20 8.25 24.24
CA GLY A 43 -42.28 7.26 24.36
C GLY A 43 -42.06 6.00 23.48
N PRO A 44 -43.02 5.05 23.60
CA PRO A 44 -42.92 3.74 22.98
C PRO A 44 -42.96 3.77 21.44
N ASP A 45 -43.70 4.71 20.85
CA ASP A 45 -43.84 4.79 19.39
C ASP A 45 -42.50 5.18 18.73
N ALA A 46 -41.72 6.07 19.34
CA ALA A 46 -40.40 6.45 18.87
C ALA A 46 -39.41 5.28 18.94
N LEU A 47 -39.47 4.50 20.03
CA LEU A 47 -38.63 3.31 20.16
C LEU A 47 -39.01 2.23 19.14
N LEU A 48 -40.30 2.00 18.91
CA LEU A 48 -40.79 1.05 17.92
C LEU A 48 -40.30 1.43 16.52
N LYS A 49 -40.43 2.71 16.17
CA LYS A 49 -39.91 3.23 14.91
C LYS A 49 -38.40 3.03 14.74
N ALA A 50 -37.60 3.31 15.79
CA ALA A 50 -36.16 3.08 15.75
C ALA A 50 -35.79 1.60 15.53
N LEU A 51 -36.60 0.68 16.07
CA LEU A 51 -36.43 -0.76 15.83
C LEU A 51 -36.80 -1.17 14.40
N GLU A 52 -37.89 -0.65 13.86
CA GLU A 52 -38.37 -0.94 12.50
C GLU A 52 -37.40 -0.39 11.43
N ASP A 53 -36.91 0.81 11.65
CA ASP A 53 -35.97 1.50 10.73
C ASP A 53 -34.50 1.02 10.86
N ALA A 54 -34.24 0.11 11.83
CA ALA A 54 -32.88 -0.35 12.09
C ALA A 54 -32.24 -1.04 10.85
N PRO A 55 -31.11 -0.53 10.34
CA PRO A 55 -30.46 -1.09 9.15
C PRO A 55 -29.77 -2.42 9.45
N ILE A 56 -29.61 -3.22 8.41
CA ILE A 56 -28.68 -4.36 8.44
C ILE A 56 -27.26 -3.79 8.47
N PRO A 57 -26.41 -4.21 9.41
CA PRO A 57 -25.04 -3.73 9.48
C PRO A 57 -24.25 -4.13 8.22
N ARG A 58 -23.40 -3.24 7.76
CA ARG A 58 -22.52 -3.54 6.61
C ARG A 58 -21.42 -4.51 7.04
N LEU A 59 -21.03 -5.37 6.13
CA LEU A 59 -19.83 -6.20 6.32
C LEU A 59 -18.60 -5.30 6.45
N GLU A 60 -17.73 -5.61 7.40
CA GLU A 60 -16.48 -4.89 7.58
C GLU A 60 -15.63 -5.00 6.30
N GLY A 61 -15.08 -3.88 5.83
CA GLY A 61 -14.30 -3.81 4.59
C GLY A 61 -15.13 -3.65 3.31
N THR A 62 -16.48 -3.50 3.39
CA THR A 62 -17.30 -3.17 2.22
C THR A 62 -17.54 -1.67 2.13
N PHE A 63 -17.32 -1.12 0.93
CA PHE A 63 -17.50 0.30 0.64
C PHE A 63 -18.50 0.49 -0.51
N THR A 64 -19.35 1.48 -0.40
CA THR A 64 -20.20 1.94 -1.49
C THR A 64 -19.53 3.09 -2.22
N ALA A 65 -20.03 3.46 -3.39
CA ALA A 65 -19.55 4.64 -4.11
C ALA A 65 -19.71 5.94 -3.29
N GLU A 66 -20.72 6.00 -2.41
CA GLU A 66 -20.92 7.14 -1.51
C GLU A 66 -19.82 7.24 -0.45
N ASP A 67 -19.39 6.11 0.10
CA ASP A 67 -18.28 6.06 1.06
C ASP A 67 -16.93 6.48 0.42
N LEU A 68 -16.85 6.40 -0.90
CA LEU A 68 -15.67 6.74 -1.70
C LEU A 68 -15.83 8.07 -2.46
N ARG A 69 -16.90 8.82 -2.22
CA ARG A 69 -17.27 10.03 -2.99
C ARG A 69 -16.14 11.04 -3.10
N GLU A 70 -15.44 11.35 -2.01
CA GLU A 70 -14.34 12.32 -2.02
C GLU A 70 -13.17 11.83 -2.88
N GLY A 71 -12.77 10.57 -2.73
CA GLY A 71 -11.71 9.97 -3.55
C GLY A 71 -12.10 9.88 -5.03
N LEU A 72 -13.37 9.55 -5.32
CA LEU A 72 -13.88 9.52 -6.68
C LEU A 72 -13.93 10.93 -7.29
N HIS A 73 -14.28 11.95 -6.51
CA HIS A 73 -14.28 13.34 -6.98
C HIS A 73 -12.87 13.81 -7.32
N GLN A 74 -11.88 13.48 -6.48
CA GLN A 74 -10.49 13.79 -6.76
C GLN A 74 -10.02 13.10 -8.06
N LEU A 75 -10.33 11.81 -8.24
CA LEU A 75 -10.01 11.09 -9.47
C LEU A 75 -10.73 11.67 -10.71
N PHE A 76 -11.94 12.20 -10.52
CA PHE A 76 -12.68 12.84 -11.60
C PHE A 76 -12.04 14.17 -12.03
N GLU A 77 -11.55 14.97 -11.12
CA GLU A 77 -10.90 16.25 -11.40
C GLU A 77 -9.45 16.11 -11.87
N GLU A 78 -8.66 15.27 -11.24
CA GLU A 78 -7.22 15.13 -11.47
C GLU A 78 -6.87 14.00 -12.45
N GLY A 79 -7.79 13.07 -12.69
CA GLY A 79 -7.53 11.84 -13.43
C GLY A 79 -6.79 10.78 -12.60
N TYR A 80 -6.50 9.66 -13.24
CA TYR A 80 -5.69 8.61 -12.62
C TYR A 80 -4.21 9.03 -12.61
N THR A 81 -3.51 8.75 -11.51
CA THR A 81 -2.05 8.90 -11.47
C THR A 81 -1.41 8.03 -12.54
N SER A 82 -0.57 8.63 -13.36
CA SER A 82 0.03 7.93 -14.51
C SER A 82 1.28 7.11 -14.15
N GLY A 83 1.62 7.01 -12.87
CA GLY A 83 2.88 6.39 -12.42
C GLY A 83 4.12 7.21 -12.78
N VAL A 84 5.31 6.70 -12.47
CA VAL A 84 6.59 7.39 -12.71
C VAL A 84 7.30 6.84 -13.95
N GLU A 85 8.00 7.73 -14.64
CA GLU A 85 8.84 7.40 -15.80
C GLU A 85 10.22 6.94 -15.36
N LEU A 86 10.75 5.96 -16.07
CA LEU A 86 12.11 5.43 -15.89
C LEU A 86 13.16 6.21 -16.66
N GLY A 87 12.74 7.05 -17.61
CA GLY A 87 13.62 7.75 -18.56
C GLY A 87 14.17 6.81 -19.64
N ILE A 88 13.39 5.80 -20.00
CA ILE A 88 13.61 4.92 -21.15
C ILE A 88 12.44 5.18 -22.11
N PRO A 89 12.60 6.02 -23.16
CA PRO A 89 11.47 6.54 -23.93
C PRO A 89 10.50 5.45 -24.42
N ASN A 90 11.02 4.42 -25.07
CA ASN A 90 10.18 3.32 -25.59
C ASN A 90 9.49 2.50 -24.50
N LEU A 91 10.05 2.47 -23.30
CA LEU A 91 9.45 1.77 -22.17
C LEU A 91 8.42 2.65 -21.47
N ASP A 92 8.71 3.93 -21.30
CA ASP A 92 7.84 4.92 -20.68
C ASP A 92 6.54 5.17 -21.47
N GLU A 93 6.55 4.88 -22.79
CA GLU A 93 5.35 4.91 -23.64
C GLU A 93 4.37 3.78 -23.32
N ILE A 94 4.86 2.61 -22.91
CA ILE A 94 4.05 1.41 -22.71
C ILE A 94 3.89 1.01 -21.26
N MET A 95 4.77 1.48 -20.38
CA MET A 95 4.76 1.11 -18.97
C MET A 95 5.27 2.27 -18.09
N ARG A 96 4.53 2.56 -17.04
CA ARG A 96 4.96 3.43 -15.94
C ARG A 96 4.82 2.68 -14.64
N LEU A 97 5.65 2.99 -13.66
CA LEU A 97 5.66 2.31 -12.37
C LEU A 97 4.96 3.13 -11.30
N GLU A 98 4.20 2.44 -10.46
CA GLU A 98 3.43 3.03 -9.38
C GLU A 98 3.66 2.23 -8.09
N THR A 99 3.75 2.93 -6.96
CA THR A 99 3.80 2.27 -5.65
C THR A 99 2.52 1.49 -5.37
N GLY A 100 2.62 0.39 -4.63
CA GLY A 100 1.47 -0.47 -4.34
C GLY A 100 1.09 -1.43 -5.48
N ARG A 101 1.84 -1.47 -6.58
CA ARG A 101 1.64 -2.39 -7.70
C ARG A 101 2.71 -3.49 -7.73
N VAL A 102 2.36 -4.62 -8.30
CA VAL A 102 3.28 -5.73 -8.55
C VAL A 102 3.66 -5.76 -10.02
N LEU A 103 4.96 -5.70 -10.30
CA LEU A 103 5.52 -5.92 -11.64
C LEU A 103 6.16 -7.31 -11.69
N THR A 104 5.71 -8.16 -12.61
CA THR A 104 6.31 -9.46 -12.85
C THR A 104 7.17 -9.43 -14.10
N VAL A 105 8.48 -9.72 -13.96
CA VAL A 105 9.41 -9.82 -15.07
C VAL A 105 9.72 -11.29 -15.36
N THR A 106 9.37 -11.74 -16.54
CA THR A 106 9.58 -13.14 -16.97
C THR A 106 10.39 -13.22 -18.24
N GLY A 107 10.97 -14.38 -18.53
CA GLY A 107 11.75 -14.61 -19.72
C GLY A 107 12.71 -15.78 -19.57
N ILE A 108 13.44 -16.09 -20.64
CA ILE A 108 14.38 -17.22 -20.72
C ILE A 108 15.54 -17.02 -19.72
N PRO A 109 16.01 -18.07 -19.03
CA PRO A 109 17.19 -18.00 -18.18
C PRO A 109 18.42 -17.45 -18.92
N GLY A 110 19.22 -16.63 -18.25
CA GLY A 110 20.43 -16.03 -18.84
C GLY A 110 20.23 -14.83 -19.78
N HIS A 111 18.99 -14.39 -20.03
CA HIS A 111 18.65 -13.28 -20.93
C HIS A 111 18.55 -11.92 -20.24
N GLY A 112 19.24 -11.72 -19.13
CA GLY A 112 19.39 -10.40 -18.51
C GLY A 112 18.20 -9.87 -17.71
N LYS A 113 17.23 -10.72 -17.28
CA LYS A 113 16.09 -10.29 -16.48
C LYS A 113 16.50 -9.54 -15.21
N SER A 114 17.39 -10.14 -14.42
CA SER A 114 17.90 -9.54 -13.18
C SER A 114 18.63 -8.23 -13.46
N ASP A 115 19.40 -8.20 -14.53
CA ASP A 115 20.13 -7.02 -14.96
C ASP A 115 19.20 -5.88 -15.40
N PHE A 116 18.08 -6.22 -16.03
CA PHE A 116 17.02 -5.28 -16.38
C PHE A 116 16.28 -4.75 -15.13
N VAL A 117 15.99 -5.64 -14.16
CA VAL A 117 15.39 -5.23 -12.88
C VAL A 117 16.34 -4.29 -12.13
N ASP A 118 17.62 -4.58 -12.07
CA ASP A 118 18.63 -3.72 -11.45
C ASP A 118 18.67 -2.33 -12.12
N GLU A 119 18.56 -2.26 -13.44
CA GLU A 119 18.47 -1.00 -14.18
C GLU A 119 17.22 -0.20 -13.81
N ILE A 120 16.05 -0.86 -13.76
CA ILE A 120 14.79 -0.22 -13.32
C ILE A 120 14.95 0.34 -11.92
N VAL A 121 15.43 -0.45 -10.97
CA VAL A 121 15.61 -0.05 -9.57
C VAL A 121 16.53 1.15 -9.46
N LEU A 122 17.69 1.14 -10.11
CA LEU A 122 18.63 2.26 -10.09
C LEU A 122 18.01 3.53 -10.69
N ARG A 123 17.24 3.42 -11.76
CA ARG A 123 16.54 4.56 -12.35
C ARG A 123 15.47 5.14 -11.42
N LEU A 124 14.72 4.29 -10.73
CA LEU A 124 13.78 4.75 -9.70
C LEU A 124 14.50 5.44 -8.55
N CYS A 125 15.64 4.91 -8.10
CA CYS A 125 16.46 5.54 -7.07
C CYS A 125 17.06 6.88 -7.52
N THR A 126 17.56 6.96 -8.76
CA THR A 126 18.27 8.16 -9.24
C THR A 126 17.32 9.27 -9.70
N ARG A 127 16.17 8.93 -10.28
CA ARG A 127 15.23 9.89 -10.88
C ARG A 127 14.06 10.24 -10.00
N GLN A 128 13.61 9.29 -9.17
CA GLN A 128 12.38 9.40 -8.40
C GLN A 128 12.62 9.39 -6.89
N ASP A 129 13.86 9.37 -6.45
CA ASP A 129 14.28 9.31 -5.04
C ASP A 129 13.74 8.09 -4.28
N TRP A 130 13.46 7.00 -5.00
CA TRP A 130 12.97 5.76 -4.38
C TRP A 130 14.07 5.05 -3.61
N ARG A 131 13.64 4.17 -2.73
CA ARG A 131 14.50 3.26 -1.97
C ARG A 131 14.09 1.84 -2.28
N ALA A 132 15.04 0.93 -2.37
CA ALA A 132 14.82 -0.45 -2.77
C ALA A 132 15.32 -1.45 -1.75
N GLY A 133 14.50 -2.48 -1.49
CA GLY A 133 14.90 -3.67 -0.74
C GLY A 133 14.99 -4.87 -1.69
N TYR A 134 16.15 -5.51 -1.74
CA TYR A 134 16.34 -6.73 -2.50
C TYR A 134 16.18 -7.96 -1.60
N PHE A 135 15.30 -8.85 -1.98
CA PHE A 135 15.27 -10.21 -1.48
C PHE A 135 15.70 -11.12 -2.64
N SER A 136 16.95 -11.50 -2.67
CA SER A 136 17.54 -12.28 -3.77
C SER A 136 18.53 -13.32 -3.25
N PRO A 137 18.07 -14.52 -2.91
CA PRO A 137 18.92 -15.60 -2.43
C PRO A 137 20.02 -16.03 -3.43
N GLU A 138 19.79 -15.76 -4.73
CA GLU A 138 20.73 -16.09 -5.80
C GLU A 138 21.92 -15.12 -5.86
N ASN A 139 21.76 -13.89 -5.36
CA ASN A 139 22.81 -12.86 -5.37
C ASN A 139 23.72 -12.95 -4.14
N THR A 140 24.38 -14.09 -3.96
CA THR A 140 25.38 -14.31 -2.91
C THR A 140 26.74 -14.58 -3.56
N PRO A 141 27.84 -13.98 -3.05
CA PRO A 141 27.93 -12.95 -2.02
C PRO A 141 27.27 -11.61 -2.39
N ILE A 142 26.66 -10.95 -1.42
CA ILE A 142 25.92 -9.69 -1.64
C ILE A 142 26.81 -8.58 -2.19
N GLU A 143 28.09 -8.59 -1.83
CA GLU A 143 29.09 -7.64 -2.31
C GLU A 143 29.20 -7.65 -3.84
N TYR A 144 29.02 -8.80 -4.47
CA TYR A 144 29.07 -8.90 -5.94
C TYR A 144 27.86 -8.23 -6.60
N HIS A 145 26.70 -8.34 -5.97
CA HIS A 145 25.52 -7.64 -6.44
C HIS A 145 25.66 -6.12 -6.27
N HIS A 146 26.15 -5.66 -5.12
CA HIS A 146 26.44 -4.24 -4.92
C HIS A 146 27.50 -3.71 -5.89
N ALA A 147 28.53 -4.49 -6.19
CA ALA A 147 29.52 -4.12 -7.20
C ALA A 147 28.91 -3.97 -8.60
N LYS A 148 27.99 -4.84 -9.01
CA LYS A 148 27.23 -4.68 -10.26
C LYS A 148 26.37 -3.41 -10.29
N LEU A 149 25.69 -3.11 -9.19
CA LEU A 149 24.92 -1.87 -9.07
C LEU A 149 25.84 -0.64 -9.15
N ALA A 150 26.99 -0.70 -8.51
CA ALA A 150 28.02 0.35 -8.59
C ALA A 150 28.53 0.55 -10.03
N GLU A 151 28.82 -0.54 -10.76
CA GLU A 151 29.22 -0.47 -12.18
C GLU A 151 28.17 0.23 -13.04
N LYS A 152 26.89 -0.07 -12.84
CA LYS A 152 25.79 0.59 -13.55
C LYS A 152 25.71 2.09 -13.26
N LEU A 153 25.91 2.49 -12.01
CA LEU A 153 25.91 3.90 -11.61
C LEU A 153 27.13 4.68 -12.14
N LEU A 154 28.29 4.04 -12.18
CA LEU A 154 29.53 4.65 -12.65
C LEU A 154 29.67 4.62 -14.18
N GLY A 155 29.03 3.67 -14.84
CA GLY A 155 29.18 3.42 -16.29
C GLY A 155 30.49 2.73 -16.68
N HIS A 156 31.25 2.26 -15.71
CA HIS A 156 32.50 1.52 -15.91
C HIS A 156 32.69 0.50 -14.78
N ARG A 157 33.77 -0.34 -14.90
CA ARG A 157 34.04 -1.42 -13.94
C ARG A 157 34.34 -0.88 -12.55
N PHE A 158 33.73 -1.46 -11.53
CA PHE A 158 33.97 -1.19 -10.12
C PHE A 158 35.21 -1.93 -9.62
N ARG A 159 36.37 -1.42 -10.01
CA ARG A 159 37.66 -2.01 -9.72
C ARG A 159 38.73 -0.92 -9.68
N LYS A 160 39.73 -1.05 -8.80
CA LYS A 160 40.80 -0.08 -8.56
C LYS A 160 41.55 0.43 -9.80
N ASP A 161 41.64 -0.41 -10.84
CA ASP A 161 42.29 -0.03 -12.09
C ASP A 161 41.42 0.91 -12.98
N PHE A 162 40.10 1.02 -12.65
CA PHE A 162 39.10 1.75 -13.42
C PHE A 162 38.36 2.83 -12.62
N SER A 163 38.33 2.70 -11.27
CA SER A 163 37.62 3.60 -10.38
C SER A 163 38.56 4.27 -9.40
N THR A 164 38.31 5.53 -9.10
CA THR A 164 39.03 6.29 -8.06
C THR A 164 38.46 6.01 -6.66
N GLU A 165 39.22 6.34 -5.61
CA GLU A 165 38.74 6.26 -4.23
C GLU A 165 37.56 7.20 -3.96
N GLU A 166 37.50 8.35 -4.66
CA GLU A 166 36.36 9.27 -4.56
C GLU A 166 35.09 8.69 -5.17
N GLU A 167 35.19 8.03 -6.31
CA GLU A 167 34.08 7.33 -6.95
C GLU A 167 33.59 6.16 -6.08
N PHE A 168 34.53 5.38 -5.52
CA PHE A 168 34.22 4.33 -4.56
C PHE A 168 33.41 4.89 -3.39
N ALA A 169 33.92 5.91 -2.70
CA ALA A 169 33.25 6.50 -1.53
C ALA A 169 31.85 7.03 -1.90
N ARG A 170 31.75 7.76 -3.01
CA ARG A 170 30.48 8.34 -3.49
C ARG A 170 29.44 7.29 -3.80
N VAL A 171 29.80 6.21 -4.51
CA VAL A 171 28.83 5.17 -4.92
C VAL A 171 28.41 4.31 -3.74
N VAL A 172 29.33 4.01 -2.81
CA VAL A 172 29.02 3.28 -1.58
C VAL A 172 28.08 4.08 -0.71
N ASP A 173 28.35 5.38 -0.51
CA ASP A 173 27.45 6.27 0.24
C ASP A 173 26.06 6.35 -0.41
N TYR A 174 26.00 6.52 -1.72
CA TYR A 174 24.74 6.55 -2.47
C TYR A 174 23.94 5.26 -2.30
N LEU A 175 24.55 4.10 -2.49
CA LEU A 175 23.88 2.80 -2.36
C LEU A 175 23.45 2.52 -0.93
N SER A 176 24.25 2.91 0.08
CA SER A 176 23.91 2.70 1.49
C SER A 176 22.65 3.43 1.94
N GLN A 177 22.30 4.52 1.28
CA GLN A 177 21.11 5.32 1.57
C GLN A 177 19.86 4.86 0.80
N ARG A 178 20.01 4.01 -0.21
CA ARG A 178 18.93 3.71 -1.16
C ARG A 178 18.67 2.23 -1.40
N VAL A 179 19.63 1.35 -1.13
CA VAL A 179 19.54 -0.05 -1.47
C VAL A 179 19.86 -0.92 -0.25
N TRP A 180 18.93 -1.80 0.10
CA TRP A 180 19.11 -2.78 1.17
C TRP A 180 18.97 -4.19 0.64
N HIS A 181 19.73 -5.13 1.22
CA HIS A 181 19.49 -6.55 1.02
C HIS A 181 18.77 -7.12 2.25
N ILE A 182 17.72 -7.87 1.99
CA ILE A 182 16.91 -8.56 2.99
C ILE A 182 17.30 -10.03 2.91
N LEU A 183 17.91 -10.54 3.96
CA LEU A 183 18.23 -11.96 4.09
C LEU A 183 17.29 -12.56 5.11
N PRO A 184 16.73 -13.76 4.86
CA PRO A 184 16.06 -14.52 5.90
C PRO A 184 17.10 -14.99 6.93
N ASP A 185 16.68 -15.02 8.19
CA ASP A 185 17.45 -15.61 9.29
C ASP A 185 17.61 -17.13 9.11
#